data_806da2331f2f88bcab4f8045da131663
#
_entry.id   806da2331f2f88bcab4f8045da131663
#
_cell.length_a   1.000
_cell.length_b   1.000
_cell.length_c   1.000
_cell.angle_alpha   90.00
_cell.angle_beta   90.00
_cell.angle_gamma   90.00
#
_symmetry.space_group_name_H-M   'P 1'
#
loop_
_entity.id
_entity.type
_entity.pdbx_description
1 polymer ?
#
loop_
_entity_poly.entity_id
_entity_poly.type
_entity_poly.pdbx_seq_one_letter_code
_entity_poly.pdbx_strand_id
1 'polypeptide(L)'
;MKRILLVCNLGMSTSMLVQRMEKAAVEKEIEVEITAVPLTTAEKQIDEWDVIMLGPQVRHNMKQLTSIGSKTPIAVIEMRDYGLMNGPAVLDAALKIIENNPK
;
A
#
# COMPACT_ATOMS: atom_id res chain seq x y z
N MET A 1 1.42 -12.77 9.31
CA MET A 1 1.98 -12.03 8.15
C MET A 1 1.12 -10.81 7.85
N LYS A 2 1.74 -9.65 7.75
CA LYS A 2 1.02 -8.42 7.44
C LYS A 2 0.88 -8.30 5.93
N ARG A 3 -0.28 -7.83 5.47
CA ARG A 3 -0.60 -7.76 4.05
C ARG A 3 -0.83 -6.31 3.63
N ILE A 4 -0.03 -5.84 2.67
CA ILE A 4 -0.04 -4.47 2.18
C ILE A 4 -0.39 -4.47 0.71
N LEU A 5 -1.44 -3.72 0.34
CA LEU A 5 -1.85 -3.59 -1.05
C LEU A 5 -1.52 -2.19 -1.55
N LEU A 6 -0.79 -2.12 -2.67
CA LEU A 6 -0.51 -0.86 -3.33
C LEU A 6 -1.45 -0.71 -4.53
N VAL A 7 -2.01 0.47 -4.69
CA VAL A 7 -2.95 0.75 -5.79
C VAL A 7 -2.37 1.83 -6.68
N CYS A 8 -2.32 1.57 -7.99
CA CYS A 8 -1.82 2.53 -8.97
C CYS A 8 -2.49 2.28 -10.33
N ASN A 9 -2.35 3.26 -11.23
CA ASN A 9 -2.92 3.14 -12.58
C ASN A 9 -2.07 2.26 -13.52
N LEU A 10 -0.76 2.35 -13.39
CA LEU A 10 0.18 1.63 -14.26
C LEU A 10 1.28 1.02 -13.42
N GLY A 11 1.49 -0.27 -13.61
CA GLY A 11 2.24 -1.08 -12.68
C GLY A 11 3.77 -0.97 -12.66
N MET A 12 4.42 -0.35 -13.67
CA MET A 12 5.87 -0.46 -13.74
C MET A 12 6.61 0.22 -12.58
N SER A 13 6.27 1.49 -12.30
CA SER A 13 6.91 2.22 -11.19
C SER A 13 6.58 1.58 -9.86
N THR A 14 5.34 1.15 -9.71
CA THR A 14 4.87 0.54 -8.47
C THR A 14 5.52 -0.82 -8.25
N SER A 15 5.78 -1.58 -9.33
CA SER A 15 6.47 -2.86 -9.20
C SER A 15 7.87 -2.69 -8.62
N MET A 16 8.59 -1.64 -9.04
CA MET A 16 9.90 -1.34 -8.47
C MET A 16 9.80 -0.98 -6.99
N LEU A 17 8.80 -0.20 -6.64
CA LEU A 17 8.56 0.16 -5.24
C LEU A 17 8.28 -1.09 -4.39
N VAL A 18 7.46 -2.00 -4.91
CA VAL A 18 7.17 -3.27 -4.23
C VAL A 18 8.46 -4.02 -3.96
N GLN A 19 9.33 -4.14 -4.96
CA GLN A 19 10.61 -4.84 -4.79
C GLN A 19 11.47 -4.21 -3.71
N ARG A 20 11.52 -2.89 -3.66
CA ARG A 20 12.30 -2.18 -2.65
C ARG A 20 11.70 -2.32 -1.26
N MET A 21 10.37 -2.36 -1.16
CA MET A 21 9.70 -2.61 0.10
C MET A 21 9.95 -4.03 0.60
N GLU A 22 9.89 -5.01 -0.30
CA GLU A 22 10.17 -6.40 0.04
C GLU A 22 11.61 -6.57 0.52
N LYS A 23 12.55 -5.92 -0.15
CA LYS A 23 13.95 -5.95 0.26
C LYS A 23 14.13 -5.35 1.66
N ALA A 24 13.48 -4.22 1.92
CA ALA A 24 13.55 -3.59 3.23
C ALA A 24 12.95 -4.49 4.31
N ALA A 25 11.88 -5.20 4.01
CA ALA A 25 11.26 -6.12 4.95
C ALA A 25 12.19 -7.28 5.29
N VAL A 26 12.87 -7.82 4.29
CA VAL A 26 13.85 -8.89 4.51
C VAL A 26 14.98 -8.41 5.41
N GLU A 27 15.50 -7.21 5.15
CA GLU A 27 16.58 -6.64 5.96
C GLU A 27 16.17 -6.42 7.42
N LYS A 28 14.90 -6.11 7.65
CA LYS A 28 14.34 -5.89 8.99
C LYS A 28 13.76 -7.16 9.60
N GLU A 29 13.85 -8.27 8.90
CA GLU A 29 13.30 -9.55 9.33
C GLU A 29 11.80 -9.48 9.65
N ILE A 30 11.05 -8.75 8.81
CA ILE A 30 9.60 -8.59 8.94
C ILE A 30 8.93 -9.43 7.85
N GLU A 31 7.95 -10.24 8.24
CA GLU A 31 7.16 -11.00 7.27
C GLU A 31 5.99 -10.16 6.76
N VAL A 32 5.99 -9.86 5.47
CA VAL A 32 4.93 -9.10 4.82
C VAL A 32 4.61 -9.70 3.46
N GLU A 33 3.38 -9.49 3.04
CA GLU A 33 2.97 -9.76 1.67
C GLU A 33 2.63 -8.41 1.05
N ILE A 34 3.28 -8.07 -0.05
CA ILE A 34 3.11 -6.78 -0.72
C ILE A 34 2.74 -7.04 -2.16
N THR A 35 1.62 -6.47 -2.60
CA THR A 35 1.13 -6.65 -3.96
C THR A 35 0.66 -5.31 -4.51
N ALA A 36 0.87 -5.09 -5.80
CA ALA A 36 0.40 -3.89 -6.49
C ALA A 36 -0.68 -4.28 -7.49
N VAL A 37 -1.81 -3.56 -7.47
CA VAL A 37 -2.95 -3.83 -8.36
C VAL A 37 -3.56 -2.52 -8.84
N PRO A 38 -4.30 -2.55 -9.97
CA PRO A 38 -5.06 -1.37 -10.38
C PRO A 38 -6.28 -1.17 -9.48
N LEU A 39 -6.85 0.03 -9.52
CA LEU A 39 -7.97 0.41 -8.68
C LEU A 39 -9.15 -0.57 -8.77
N THR A 40 -9.50 -0.98 -9.97
CA THR A 40 -10.64 -1.88 -10.16
C THR A 40 -10.46 -3.22 -9.45
N THR A 41 -9.24 -3.72 -9.43
CA THR A 41 -8.94 -4.96 -8.71
C THR A 41 -8.96 -4.73 -7.20
N ALA A 42 -8.44 -3.59 -6.73
CA ALA A 42 -8.41 -3.26 -5.31
C ALA A 42 -9.82 -3.19 -4.72
N GLU A 43 -10.77 -2.61 -5.46
CA GLU A 43 -12.15 -2.47 -4.99
C GLU A 43 -12.78 -3.80 -4.60
N LYS A 44 -12.36 -4.87 -5.24
CA LYS A 44 -12.95 -6.21 -5.04
C LYS A 44 -12.32 -6.97 -3.87
N GLN A 45 -11.22 -6.48 -3.31
CA GLN A 45 -10.49 -7.24 -2.30
C GLN A 45 -9.97 -6.40 -1.12
N ILE A 46 -10.60 -5.26 -0.87
CA ILE A 46 -10.15 -4.36 0.22
C ILE A 46 -10.04 -5.09 1.55
N ASP A 47 -11.06 -5.89 1.89
CA ASP A 47 -11.11 -6.56 3.19
C ASP A 47 -10.03 -7.61 3.39
N GLU A 48 -9.39 -8.04 2.32
CA GLU A 48 -8.37 -9.09 2.40
C GLU A 48 -7.01 -8.57 2.83
N TRP A 49 -6.85 -7.26 2.92
CA TRP A 49 -5.56 -6.62 3.20
C TRP A 49 -5.59 -5.86 4.52
N ASP A 50 -4.43 -5.70 5.13
CA ASP A 50 -4.30 -4.98 6.40
C ASP A 50 -4.20 -3.47 6.21
N VAL A 51 -3.73 -3.04 5.05
CA VAL A 51 -3.69 -1.62 4.68
C VAL A 51 -3.70 -1.50 3.16
N ILE A 52 -4.33 -0.44 2.67
CA ILE A 52 -4.33 -0.08 1.25
C ILE A 52 -3.55 1.22 1.12
N MET A 53 -2.52 1.21 0.28
CA MET A 53 -1.70 2.39 0.03
C MET A 53 -1.91 2.85 -1.41
N LEU A 54 -2.44 4.06 -1.58
CA LEU A 54 -2.70 4.62 -2.91
C LEU A 54 -1.48 5.36 -3.44
N GLY A 55 -1.09 5.06 -4.66
CA GLY A 55 -0.09 5.88 -5.34
C GLY A 55 -0.60 7.30 -5.51
N PRO A 56 0.28 8.31 -5.55
CA PRO A 56 -0.15 9.70 -5.68
C PRO A 56 -1.03 9.96 -6.91
N GLN A 57 -0.85 9.19 -7.97
CA GLN A 57 -1.62 9.34 -9.20
C GLN A 57 -3.10 9.01 -9.03
N VAL A 58 -3.43 8.21 -8.02
CA VAL A 58 -4.82 7.78 -7.77
C VAL A 58 -5.36 8.31 -6.44
N ARG A 59 -4.70 9.29 -5.86
CA ARG A 59 -5.14 9.87 -4.57
C ARG A 59 -6.58 10.39 -4.61
N HIS A 60 -7.04 10.85 -5.75
CA HIS A 60 -8.40 11.33 -5.92
C HIS A 60 -9.45 10.22 -5.81
N ASN A 61 -9.03 8.98 -5.84
CA ASN A 61 -9.91 7.83 -5.68
C ASN A 61 -10.06 7.38 -4.21
N MET A 62 -9.45 8.11 -3.27
CA MET A 62 -9.55 7.79 -1.85
C MET A 62 -11.01 7.65 -1.39
N LYS A 63 -11.84 8.62 -1.76
CA LYS A 63 -13.25 8.60 -1.38
C LYS A 63 -14.00 7.40 -1.94
N GLN A 64 -13.68 7.03 -3.17
CA GLN A 64 -14.30 5.89 -3.83
C GLN A 64 -14.04 4.60 -3.04
N LEU A 65 -12.80 4.38 -2.64
CA LEU A 65 -12.44 3.20 -1.87
C LEU A 65 -13.01 3.27 -0.45
N THR A 66 -12.94 4.43 0.18
CA THR A 66 -13.45 4.62 1.53
C THR A 66 -14.96 4.39 1.60
N SER A 67 -15.68 4.78 0.56
CA SER A 67 -17.15 4.64 0.52
C SER A 67 -17.61 3.18 0.48
N ILE A 68 -16.73 2.24 0.19
CA ILE A 68 -17.06 0.81 0.21
C ILE A 68 -17.36 0.34 1.64
N GLY A 69 -16.84 1.06 2.64
CA GLY A 69 -17.17 0.77 4.03
C GLY A 69 -16.35 -0.31 4.69
N SER A 70 -15.21 -0.66 4.12
CA SER A 70 -14.30 -1.63 4.72
C SER A 70 -13.63 -1.08 5.97
N LYS A 71 -13.27 -1.95 6.90
CA LYS A 71 -12.49 -1.59 8.08
C LYS A 71 -11.00 -1.46 7.78
N THR A 72 -10.56 -1.86 6.58
CA THR A 72 -9.17 -1.75 6.18
C THR A 72 -8.79 -0.28 6.03
N PRO A 73 -7.74 0.19 6.71
CA PRO A 73 -7.31 1.58 6.56
C PRO A 73 -6.76 1.83 5.15
N ILE A 74 -7.04 3.01 4.63
CA ILE A 74 -6.62 3.42 3.30
C ILE A 74 -5.84 4.73 3.43
N ALA A 75 -4.65 4.78 2.86
CA ALA A 75 -3.80 5.97 2.93
C ALA A 75 -3.18 6.24 1.58
N VAL A 76 -2.71 7.48 1.38
CA VAL A 76 -2.00 7.87 0.16
C VAL A 76 -0.50 7.83 0.44
N ILE A 77 0.27 7.23 -0.48
CA ILE A 77 1.72 7.23 -0.38
C ILE A 77 2.19 8.67 -0.58
N GLU A 78 3.09 9.14 0.31
CA GLU A 78 3.62 10.48 0.19
C GLU A 78 4.33 10.64 -1.16
N MET A 79 4.05 11.74 -1.85
CA MET A 79 4.57 11.98 -3.20
C MET A 79 6.10 11.89 -3.25
N ARG A 80 6.77 12.43 -2.25
CA ARG A 80 8.23 12.39 -2.20
C ARG A 80 8.75 10.96 -2.11
N ASP A 81 8.16 10.16 -1.23
CA ASP A 81 8.59 8.77 -1.05
C ASP A 81 8.33 7.94 -2.29
N TYR A 82 7.20 8.19 -2.95
CA TYR A 82 6.89 7.51 -4.19
C TYR A 82 7.86 7.91 -5.31
N GLY A 83 8.11 9.21 -5.44
CA GLY A 83 9.00 9.71 -6.49
C GLY A 83 10.44 9.22 -6.35
N LEU A 84 10.90 9.03 -5.13
CA LEU A 84 12.24 8.52 -4.83
C LEU A 84 12.28 6.99 -4.79
N MET A 85 11.16 6.32 -4.98
CA MET A 85 11.04 4.87 -4.80
C MET A 85 11.59 4.42 -3.46
N ASN A 86 11.26 5.18 -2.41
CA ASN A 86 11.77 4.93 -1.07
C ASN A 86 11.00 3.79 -0.39
N GLY A 87 11.38 2.55 -0.74
CA GLY A 87 10.75 1.36 -0.19
C GLY A 87 10.70 1.31 1.32
N PRO A 88 11.84 1.54 2.01
CA PRO A 88 11.83 1.53 3.48
C PRO A 88 10.85 2.52 4.09
N ALA A 89 10.77 3.75 3.58
CA ALA A 89 9.86 4.76 4.12
C ALA A 89 8.40 4.38 3.92
N VAL A 90 8.06 3.88 2.72
CA VAL A 90 6.69 3.45 2.43
C VAL A 90 6.31 2.24 3.28
N LEU A 91 7.23 1.29 3.45
CA LEU A 91 7.01 0.13 4.29
C LEU A 91 6.75 0.56 5.74
N ASP A 92 7.59 1.45 6.30
CA ASP A 92 7.42 1.92 7.66
C ASP A 92 6.08 2.62 7.85
N ALA A 93 5.67 3.45 6.89
CA ALA A 93 4.38 4.14 6.95
C ALA A 93 3.23 3.13 6.96
N ALA A 94 3.29 2.12 6.09
CA ALA A 94 2.27 1.08 6.04
C ALA A 94 2.19 0.31 7.35
N LEU A 95 3.33 -0.08 7.92
CA LEU A 95 3.36 -0.83 9.16
C LEU A 95 2.79 -0.03 10.33
N LYS A 96 3.08 1.27 10.39
CA LYS A 96 2.51 2.14 11.43
C LYS A 96 0.99 2.22 11.32
N ILE A 97 0.48 2.31 10.09
CA ILE A 97 -0.96 2.36 9.87
C ILE A 97 -1.60 1.06 10.33
N ILE A 98 -0.99 -0.07 10.03
CA ILE A 98 -1.49 -1.38 10.47
C ILE A 98 -1.52 -1.46 11.99
N GLU A 99 -0.45 -1.01 12.66
CA GLU A 99 -0.38 -1.02 14.13
C GLU A 99 -1.46 -0.18 14.76
N ASN A 100 -1.77 0.98 14.17
CA ASN A 100 -2.76 1.91 14.70
C ASN A 100 -4.19 1.52 14.37
N ASN A 101 -4.39 0.55 13.48
CA ASN A 101 -5.71 0.12 13.04
C ASN A 101 -5.81 -1.41 13.00
N PRO A 102 -5.66 -2.08 14.15
CA PRO A 102 -5.71 -3.53 14.16
C PRO A 102 -7.11 -4.02 13.77
N LYS A 103 -7.15 -5.06 12.99
CA LYS A 103 -8.41 -5.70 12.59
C LYS A 103 -8.87 -6.72 13.60
#